data_1a2a77ba8f62d7bd4caa9aaf59844eb0
#
_entry.id   1a2a77ba8f62d7bd4caa9aaf59844eb0
#
_cell.length_a   1.000
_cell.length_b   1.000
_cell.length_c   1.000
_cell.angle_alpha   90.00
_cell.angle_beta   90.00
_cell.angle_gamma   90.00
#
_symmetry.space_group_name_H-M   'P 1'
#
loop_
_entity.id
_entity.type
_entity.pdbx_description
1 polymer ?
#
loop_
_entity_poly.entity_id
_entity_poly.type
_entity_poly.pdbx_seq_one_letter_code
_entity_poly.pdbx_strand_id
1 'polypeptide(L)'
;ARDLHGKCGGCSVYRNTEVTYFPGGEAKFEELLRQLEKAEKYIFLEYFIIDEGLMWGRILEVLARKAAEGVDVRVMYDGTCEFTTLPRDYPGRLEKLGIRCRVFSPVQPFVSTHYNYRDHRKILVIDGKVGFTGGVNLADEYINHIEKYGRWKDAAVMLEGEAVRPLTILFLEMWSILREPEFEKFLSVPPHSVPAKGFAAPYLSLIHI
;
A
#
# COMPACT_ATOMS: atom_id res chain seq x y z
N ALA A 1 18.54 9.17 -26.80
CA ALA A 1 17.41 8.54 -26.07
C ALA A 1 17.79 7.21 -25.40
N ARG A 2 19.07 6.85 -25.31
CA ARG A 2 19.52 5.54 -24.76
C ARG A 2 20.06 5.58 -23.33
N ASP A 3 20.21 6.74 -22.70
CA ASP A 3 20.96 6.86 -21.44
C ASP A 3 20.17 7.25 -20.20
N LEU A 4 18.84 7.18 -20.22
CA LEU A 4 18.03 7.36 -19.02
C LEU A 4 17.87 6.08 -18.19
N HIS A 5 18.44 4.96 -18.63
CA HIS A 5 18.34 3.65 -17.97
C HIS A 5 19.34 3.43 -16.86
N GLY A 6 19.96 4.46 -16.37
CA GLY A 6 21.09 4.00 -15.64
C GLY A 6 21.67 4.78 -14.51
N LYS A 7 21.13 5.76 -13.87
CA LYS A 7 21.82 6.28 -12.66
C LYS A 7 20.98 7.22 -11.78
N CYS A 8 19.78 6.82 -11.47
CA CYS A 8 19.09 7.38 -10.32
C CYS A 8 18.93 6.26 -9.27
N GLY A 9 20.02 5.91 -8.55
CA GLY A 9 19.94 4.99 -7.42
C GLY A 9 19.39 3.58 -7.71
N GLY A 10 19.50 3.07 -8.93
CA GLY A 10 18.96 1.73 -9.28
C GLY A 10 17.47 1.68 -9.61
N CYS A 11 16.77 2.81 -9.61
CA CYS A 11 15.35 2.85 -9.93
C CYS A 11 15.10 2.88 -11.44
N SER A 12 14.20 2.03 -11.91
CA SER A 12 13.76 2.01 -13.30
C SER A 12 12.82 3.19 -13.58
N VAL A 13 12.94 3.75 -14.79
CA VAL A 13 12.08 4.82 -15.29
C VAL A 13 11.04 4.23 -16.23
N TYR A 14 9.79 4.52 -16.00
CA TYR A 14 8.66 4.00 -16.76
C TYR A 14 8.01 5.10 -17.60
N ARG A 15 7.55 4.71 -18.79
CA ARG A 15 6.63 5.48 -19.62
C ARG A 15 5.22 4.92 -19.45
N ASN A 16 4.30 5.34 -20.28
CA ASN A 16 2.97 4.75 -20.36
C ASN A 16 2.29 4.60 -18.98
N THR A 17 2.43 5.65 -18.17
CA THR A 17 1.88 5.71 -16.82
C THR A 17 1.26 7.08 -16.60
N GLU A 18 -0.01 7.11 -16.29
CA GLU A 18 -0.71 8.29 -15.81
C GLU A 18 -0.44 8.49 -14.32
N VAL A 19 -0.25 9.76 -13.92
CA VAL A 19 0.04 10.13 -12.55
C VAL A 19 -0.99 11.15 -12.07
N THR A 20 -1.75 10.80 -11.05
CA THR A 20 -2.69 11.71 -10.38
C THR A 20 -2.14 12.11 -9.02
N TYR A 21 -2.03 13.41 -8.77
CA TYR A 21 -1.57 13.96 -7.50
C TYR A 21 -2.76 14.34 -6.61
N PHE A 22 -2.69 13.99 -5.34
CA PHE A 22 -3.65 14.36 -4.30
C PHE A 22 -2.99 15.27 -3.28
N PRO A 23 -3.45 16.51 -3.12
CA PRO A 23 -2.88 17.46 -2.16
C PRO A 23 -3.34 17.22 -0.72
N GLY A 24 -4.22 16.25 -0.49
CA GLY A 24 -4.78 15.89 0.82
C GLY A 24 -5.34 14.47 0.83
N GLY A 25 -5.54 13.98 2.04
CA GLY A 25 -6.04 12.60 2.26
C GLY A 25 -7.48 12.40 1.84
N GLU A 26 -8.32 13.44 1.92
CA GLU A 26 -9.75 13.37 1.58
C GLU A 26 -9.95 12.96 0.12
N ALA A 27 -9.31 13.68 -0.82
CA ALA A 27 -9.41 13.38 -2.25
C ALA A 27 -8.78 12.03 -2.60
N LYS A 28 -7.66 11.66 -1.94
CA LYS A 28 -7.08 10.32 -2.08
C LYS A 28 -8.07 9.25 -1.64
N PHE A 29 -8.74 9.44 -0.51
CA PHE A 29 -9.65 8.45 0.08
C PHE A 29 -10.84 8.14 -0.82
N GLU A 30 -11.48 9.17 -1.37
CA GLU A 30 -12.59 9.02 -2.31
C GLU A 30 -12.17 8.24 -3.56
N GLU A 31 -11.04 8.60 -4.15
CA GLU A 31 -10.51 7.92 -5.32
C GLU A 31 -10.07 6.48 -5.01
N LEU A 32 -9.46 6.26 -3.84
CA LEU A 32 -9.03 4.95 -3.39
C LEU A 32 -10.24 3.98 -3.31
N LEU A 33 -11.34 4.40 -2.69
CA LEU A 33 -12.56 3.59 -2.63
C LEU A 33 -13.08 3.26 -4.04
N ARG A 34 -13.12 4.26 -4.92
CA ARG A 34 -13.58 4.09 -6.32
C ARG A 34 -12.71 3.09 -7.10
N GLN A 35 -11.40 3.06 -6.85
CA GLN A 35 -10.50 2.12 -7.51
C GLN A 35 -10.58 0.71 -6.90
N LEU A 36 -10.73 0.59 -5.59
CA LEU A 36 -10.93 -0.70 -4.92
C LEU A 36 -12.16 -1.46 -5.45
N GLU A 37 -13.25 -0.73 -5.74
CA GLU A 37 -14.47 -1.30 -6.33
C GLU A 37 -14.22 -1.99 -7.69
N LYS A 38 -13.21 -1.56 -8.44
CA LYS A 38 -12.88 -2.09 -9.77
C LYS A 38 -11.97 -3.32 -9.72
N ALA A 39 -11.50 -3.72 -8.53
CA ALA A 39 -10.59 -4.85 -8.39
C ALA A 39 -11.21 -6.16 -8.87
N GLU A 40 -10.47 -6.91 -9.68
CA GLU A 40 -10.89 -8.18 -10.28
C GLU A 40 -10.03 -9.37 -9.88
N LYS A 41 -8.72 -9.15 -9.59
CA LYS A 41 -7.75 -10.22 -9.38
C LYS A 41 -7.11 -10.18 -8.00
N TYR A 42 -6.54 -9.05 -7.63
CA TYR A 42 -5.87 -8.90 -6.34
C TYR A 42 -5.81 -7.46 -5.85
N ILE A 43 -5.78 -7.31 -4.54
CA ILE A 43 -5.57 -6.06 -3.82
C ILE A 43 -4.47 -6.26 -2.80
N PHE A 44 -3.41 -5.46 -2.84
CA PHE A 44 -2.31 -5.47 -1.90
C PHE A 44 -2.24 -4.14 -1.16
N LEU A 45 -2.26 -4.19 0.17
CA LEU A 45 -2.11 -3.01 1.03
C LEU A 45 -0.93 -3.21 1.99
N GLU A 46 -0.06 -2.23 2.04
CA GLU A 46 1.07 -2.12 2.98
C GLU A 46 1.07 -0.72 3.58
N TYR A 47 0.76 -0.61 4.87
CA TYR A 47 0.64 0.68 5.54
C TYR A 47 1.31 0.67 6.91
N PHE A 48 1.97 1.79 7.23
CA PHE A 48 2.60 1.97 8.54
C PHE A 48 1.57 2.09 9.66
N ILE A 49 0.50 2.87 9.44
CA ILE A 49 -0.59 3.04 10.40
C ILE A 49 -1.91 2.62 9.76
N ILE A 50 -2.63 1.73 10.45
CA ILE A 50 -4.04 1.45 10.27
C ILE A 50 -4.72 1.70 11.61
N ASP A 51 -5.78 2.48 11.64
CA ASP A 51 -6.57 2.76 12.84
C ASP A 51 -8.06 2.53 12.57
N GLU A 52 -8.76 1.90 13.52
CA GLU A 52 -10.20 1.65 13.41
C GLU A 52 -10.95 2.99 13.46
N GLY A 53 -11.71 3.28 12.42
CA GLY A 53 -12.46 4.52 12.25
C GLY A 53 -13.25 4.53 10.96
N LEU A 54 -13.71 5.70 10.54
CA LEU A 54 -14.50 5.87 9.31
C LEU A 54 -13.69 5.45 8.07
N MET A 55 -12.46 5.96 7.94
CA MET A 55 -11.63 5.70 6.75
C MET A 55 -11.36 4.21 6.58
N TRP A 56 -10.80 3.58 7.62
CA TRP A 56 -10.49 2.15 7.55
C TRP A 56 -11.75 1.30 7.46
N GLY A 57 -12.81 1.61 8.20
CA GLY A 57 -14.08 0.87 8.15
C GLY A 57 -14.67 0.80 6.74
N ARG A 58 -14.68 1.93 6.01
CA ARG A 58 -15.15 1.98 4.62
C ARG A 58 -14.25 1.20 3.66
N ILE A 59 -12.94 1.27 3.84
CA ILE A 59 -11.99 0.47 3.07
C ILE A 59 -12.21 -1.02 3.34
N LEU A 60 -12.29 -1.41 4.61
CA LEU A 60 -12.47 -2.80 5.04
C LEU A 60 -13.77 -3.41 4.50
N GLU A 61 -14.86 -2.65 4.46
CA GLU A 61 -16.12 -3.06 3.87
C GLU A 61 -15.96 -3.48 2.40
N VAL A 62 -15.24 -2.67 1.60
CA VAL A 62 -14.95 -3.00 0.20
C VAL A 62 -14.02 -4.21 0.09
N LEU A 63 -12.96 -4.26 0.91
CA LEU A 63 -12.01 -5.38 0.91
C LEU A 63 -12.68 -6.72 1.23
N ALA A 64 -13.56 -6.74 2.25
CA ALA A 64 -14.28 -7.94 2.65
C ALA A 64 -15.22 -8.44 1.54
N ARG A 65 -15.93 -7.52 0.89
CA ARG A 65 -16.78 -7.86 -0.26
C ARG A 65 -15.97 -8.40 -1.42
N LYS A 66 -14.84 -7.76 -1.77
CA LYS A 66 -13.94 -8.21 -2.83
C LYS A 66 -13.32 -9.58 -2.52
N ALA A 67 -12.95 -9.83 -1.27
CA ALA A 67 -12.48 -11.15 -0.84
C ALA A 67 -13.57 -12.23 -1.00
N ALA A 68 -14.82 -11.93 -0.66
CA ALA A 68 -15.96 -12.81 -0.88
C ALA A 68 -16.25 -13.08 -2.37
N GLU A 69 -15.92 -12.12 -3.26
CA GLU A 69 -15.98 -12.27 -4.71
C GLU A 69 -14.81 -13.10 -5.28
N GLY A 70 -13.84 -13.51 -4.44
CA GLY A 70 -12.69 -14.32 -4.85
C GLY A 70 -11.42 -13.53 -5.22
N VAL A 71 -11.41 -12.23 -4.99
CA VAL A 71 -10.21 -11.38 -5.18
C VAL A 71 -9.17 -11.72 -4.09
N ASP A 72 -7.90 -11.87 -4.48
CA ASP A 72 -6.78 -12.12 -3.57
C ASP A 72 -6.42 -10.84 -2.77
N VAL A 73 -7.05 -10.66 -1.60
CA VAL A 73 -6.82 -9.48 -0.76
C VAL A 73 -5.75 -9.76 0.29
N ARG A 74 -4.69 -8.93 0.29
CA ARG A 74 -3.58 -9.01 1.25
C ARG A 74 -3.37 -7.66 1.93
N VAL A 75 -3.32 -7.70 3.25
CA VAL A 75 -3.07 -6.53 4.09
C VAL A 75 -1.80 -6.77 4.90
N MET A 76 -0.89 -5.81 4.90
CA MET A 76 0.28 -5.78 5.77
C MET A 76 0.34 -4.45 6.50
N TYR A 77 0.65 -4.49 7.79
CA TYR A 77 0.85 -3.28 8.60
C TYR A 77 2.02 -3.44 9.57
N ASP A 78 2.55 -2.31 10.04
CA ASP A 78 3.65 -2.32 11.00
C ASP A 78 3.18 -2.77 12.38
N GLY A 79 4.01 -3.55 13.07
CA GLY A 79 3.71 -4.09 14.40
C GLY A 79 3.46 -3.04 15.48
N THR A 80 3.81 -1.77 15.27
CA THR A 80 3.44 -0.69 16.20
C THR A 80 1.93 -0.52 16.32
N CYS A 81 1.18 -0.84 15.29
CA CYS A 81 -0.29 -0.79 15.34
C CYS A 81 -0.88 -1.67 16.44
N GLU A 82 -0.26 -2.82 16.75
CA GLU A 82 -0.73 -3.74 17.81
C GLU A 82 -0.66 -3.14 19.22
N PHE A 83 0.02 -2.02 19.39
CA PHE A 83 0.12 -1.30 20.67
C PHE A 83 -0.67 0.01 20.70
N THR A 84 -0.97 0.56 19.53
CA THR A 84 -1.50 1.92 19.43
C THR A 84 -2.92 1.98 18.90
N THR A 85 -3.26 1.16 17.91
CA THR A 85 -4.48 1.35 17.11
C THR A 85 -5.27 0.07 16.85
N LEU A 86 -4.63 -1.11 16.85
CA LEU A 86 -5.28 -2.37 16.51
C LEU A 86 -5.09 -3.42 17.62
N PRO A 87 -6.09 -4.26 17.89
CA PRO A 87 -5.93 -5.37 18.83
C PRO A 87 -5.02 -6.46 18.23
N ARG A 88 -4.32 -7.20 19.10
CA ARG A 88 -3.39 -8.27 18.67
C ARG A 88 -4.04 -9.42 17.88
N ASP A 89 -5.32 -9.64 18.05
CA ASP A 89 -6.09 -10.65 17.30
C ASP A 89 -6.57 -10.15 15.94
N TYR A 90 -6.19 -8.92 15.54
CA TYR A 90 -6.68 -8.28 14.33
C TYR A 90 -6.38 -9.06 13.04
N PRO A 91 -5.21 -9.69 12.87
CA PRO A 91 -4.97 -10.56 11.71
C PRO A 91 -6.01 -11.68 11.59
N GLY A 92 -6.34 -12.34 12.70
CA GLY A 92 -7.38 -13.38 12.72
C GLY A 92 -8.79 -12.85 12.45
N ARG A 93 -9.07 -11.57 12.75
CA ARG A 93 -10.34 -10.93 12.36
C ARG A 93 -10.41 -10.73 10.86
N LEU A 94 -9.33 -10.26 10.23
CA LEU A 94 -9.23 -10.09 8.78
C LEU A 94 -9.31 -11.42 8.04
N GLU A 95 -8.66 -12.46 8.54
CA GLU A 95 -8.71 -13.81 7.95
C GLU A 95 -10.13 -14.39 7.92
N LYS A 96 -10.95 -14.12 8.94
CA LYS A 96 -12.38 -14.50 8.97
C LYS A 96 -13.20 -13.83 7.86
N LEU A 97 -12.73 -12.70 7.35
CA LEU A 97 -13.32 -11.98 6.21
C LEU A 97 -12.73 -12.43 4.86
N GLY A 98 -11.87 -13.46 4.84
CA GLY A 98 -11.19 -13.92 3.64
C GLY A 98 -9.98 -13.07 3.24
N ILE A 99 -9.55 -12.13 4.08
CA ILE A 99 -8.45 -11.21 3.85
C ILE A 99 -7.18 -11.79 4.49
N ARG A 100 -6.15 -12.05 3.70
CA ARG A 100 -4.85 -12.48 4.23
C ARG A 100 -4.13 -11.32 4.90
N CYS A 101 -3.69 -11.51 6.13
CA CYS A 101 -3.03 -10.46 6.91
C CYS A 101 -1.64 -10.87 7.39
N ARG A 102 -0.72 -9.91 7.42
CA ARG A 102 0.61 -10.04 8.04
C ARG A 102 0.99 -8.79 8.81
N VAL A 103 1.65 -9.01 9.93
CA VAL A 103 2.22 -7.93 10.74
C VAL A 103 3.72 -7.88 10.48
N PHE A 104 4.22 -6.72 10.06
CA PHE A 104 5.65 -6.50 9.90
C PHE A 104 6.29 -6.20 11.25
N SER A 105 7.37 -6.92 11.58
CA SER A 105 8.14 -6.74 12.82
C SER A 105 7.25 -6.60 14.07
N PRO A 106 6.48 -7.66 14.44
CA PRO A 106 5.64 -7.63 15.63
C PRO A 106 6.48 -7.23 16.85
N VAL A 107 5.98 -6.29 17.65
CA VAL A 107 6.72 -5.83 18.84
C VAL A 107 6.58 -6.86 19.94
N GLN A 108 7.70 -7.46 20.36
CA GLN A 108 7.76 -8.37 21.50
C GLN A 108 8.28 -7.60 22.72
N PRO A 109 7.49 -7.44 23.80
CA PRO A 109 7.96 -6.83 25.03
C PRO A 109 9.15 -7.63 25.57
N PHE A 110 10.22 -6.95 25.95
CA PHE A 110 11.42 -7.47 26.65
C PHE A 110 12.48 -8.25 25.85
N VAL A 111 12.34 -8.49 24.56
CA VAL A 111 13.25 -9.39 23.83
C VAL A 111 14.05 -8.75 22.71
N SER A 112 13.77 -7.53 22.28
CA SER A 112 14.37 -7.01 21.05
C SER A 112 14.98 -5.62 21.16
N THR A 113 16.27 -5.52 20.84
CA THR A 113 16.97 -4.27 20.50
C THR A 113 16.63 -3.78 19.07
N HIS A 114 15.79 -4.49 18.34
CA HIS A 114 15.45 -4.21 16.94
C HIS A 114 14.22 -3.31 16.78
N TYR A 115 13.95 -2.41 17.74
CA TYR A 115 12.84 -1.46 17.68
C TYR A 115 12.89 -0.49 16.49
N ASN A 116 14.04 -0.37 15.83
CA ASN A 116 14.28 0.64 14.80
C ASN A 116 13.97 0.17 13.37
N TYR A 117 13.70 -1.11 13.15
CA TYR A 117 13.30 -1.62 11.85
C TYR A 117 11.79 -1.51 11.69
N ARG A 118 11.32 -0.42 11.08
CA ARG A 118 9.91 -0.13 10.87
C ARG A 118 9.60 0.02 9.39
N ASP A 119 8.43 -0.46 9.00
CA ASP A 119 7.94 -0.30 7.65
C ASP A 119 7.09 0.96 7.52
N HIS A 120 7.73 2.06 7.12
CA HIS A 120 7.05 3.35 6.97
C HIS A 120 6.38 3.54 5.60
N ARG A 121 6.32 2.50 4.77
CA ARG A 121 5.73 2.58 3.43
C ARG A 121 4.22 2.65 3.50
N LYS A 122 3.62 3.26 2.48
CA LYS A 122 2.20 3.30 2.22
C LYS A 122 2.00 2.94 0.76
N ILE A 123 1.64 1.68 0.54
CA ILE A 123 1.46 1.11 -0.79
C ILE A 123 0.07 0.49 -0.86
N LEU A 124 -0.66 0.82 -1.92
CA LEU A 124 -1.83 0.06 -2.36
C LEU A 124 -1.61 -0.31 -3.82
N VAL A 125 -1.83 -1.56 -4.17
CA VAL A 125 -1.81 -2.04 -5.56
C VAL A 125 -3.10 -2.78 -5.85
N ILE A 126 -3.71 -2.47 -6.98
CA ILE A 126 -4.93 -3.10 -7.49
C ILE A 126 -4.63 -3.69 -8.86
N ASP A 127 -4.71 -5.01 -8.98
CA ASP A 127 -4.54 -5.80 -10.22
C ASP A 127 -3.23 -5.55 -10.99
N GLY A 128 -2.23 -4.89 -10.38
CA GLY A 128 -1.03 -4.42 -11.06
C GLY A 128 -1.29 -3.32 -12.09
N LYS A 129 -2.50 -2.75 -12.11
CA LYS A 129 -2.93 -1.70 -13.01
C LYS A 129 -2.89 -0.32 -12.35
N VAL A 130 -3.35 -0.24 -11.11
CA VAL A 130 -3.42 0.99 -10.32
C VAL A 130 -2.60 0.82 -9.04
N GLY A 131 -1.85 1.85 -8.68
CA GLY A 131 -1.07 1.89 -7.45
C GLY A 131 -1.16 3.25 -6.75
N PHE A 132 -1.25 3.25 -5.43
CA PHE A 132 -1.20 4.46 -4.60
C PHE A 132 0.02 4.42 -3.71
N THR A 133 0.66 5.59 -3.54
CA THR A 133 1.73 5.78 -2.56
C THR A 133 1.74 7.23 -2.07
N GLY A 134 2.52 7.53 -1.03
CA GLY A 134 2.63 8.86 -0.45
C GLY A 134 2.74 8.84 1.06
N GLY A 135 2.38 9.95 1.73
CA GLY A 135 2.45 10.11 3.18
C GLY A 135 1.19 9.68 3.94
N VAL A 136 0.03 9.66 3.28
CA VAL A 136 -1.29 9.41 3.89
C VAL A 136 -1.44 7.97 4.37
N ASN A 137 -1.57 7.74 5.68
CA ASN A 137 -1.92 6.45 6.29
C ASN A 137 -3.43 6.19 6.25
N LEU A 138 -3.88 5.09 6.87
CA LEU A 138 -5.28 4.69 6.92
C LEU A 138 -5.86 4.95 8.31
N ALA A 139 -6.04 6.23 8.65
CA ALA A 139 -6.63 6.68 9.88
C ALA A 139 -7.37 8.00 9.66
N ASP A 140 -8.36 8.28 10.50
CA ASP A 140 -9.34 9.35 10.32
C ASP A 140 -8.74 10.77 10.37
N GLU A 141 -7.62 10.96 11.08
CA GLU A 141 -6.90 12.22 11.07
C GLU A 141 -6.33 12.60 9.70
N TYR A 142 -5.93 11.60 8.89
CA TYR A 142 -5.37 11.86 7.55
C TYR A 142 -6.40 12.35 6.54
N ILE A 143 -7.68 12.11 6.80
CA ILE A 143 -8.80 12.61 5.99
C ILE A 143 -9.54 13.77 6.66
N ASN A 144 -8.96 14.32 7.73
CA ASN A 144 -9.55 15.41 8.53
C ASN A 144 -10.98 15.12 9.04
N HIS A 145 -11.33 13.83 9.22
CA HIS A 145 -12.57 13.42 9.85
C HIS A 145 -12.55 13.66 11.36
N ILE A 146 -11.36 13.53 11.96
CA ILE A 146 -11.07 13.91 13.34
C ILE A 146 -9.90 14.89 13.38
N GLU A 147 -9.96 15.86 14.28
CA GLU A 147 -8.90 16.84 14.50
C GLU A 147 -8.03 16.41 15.69
N LYS A 148 -7.02 15.58 15.41
CA LYS A 148 -6.12 15.05 16.45
C LYS A 148 -4.98 16.02 16.81
N TYR A 149 -4.43 16.71 15.80
CA TYR A 149 -3.29 17.63 15.93
C TYR A 149 -3.46 18.90 15.08
N GLY A 150 -4.69 19.36 14.88
CA GLY A 150 -5.05 20.36 13.91
C GLY A 150 -5.33 19.76 12.53
N ARG A 151 -5.52 20.61 11.51
CA ARG A 151 -5.81 20.14 10.16
C ARG A 151 -4.60 19.42 9.56
N TRP A 152 -4.78 18.16 9.25
CA TRP A 152 -3.74 17.32 8.65
C TRP A 152 -3.58 17.63 7.15
N LYS A 153 -2.34 17.81 6.74
CA LYS A 153 -2.01 17.99 5.32
C LYS A 153 -0.90 17.03 4.92
N ASP A 154 -1.24 16.04 4.18
CA ASP A 154 -0.31 15.08 3.61
C ASP A 154 -0.67 14.78 2.16
N ALA A 155 0.30 14.44 1.33
CA ALA A 155 0.12 14.25 -0.09
C ALA A 155 0.20 12.76 -0.47
N ALA A 156 -0.48 12.44 -1.56
CA ALA A 156 -0.38 11.13 -2.18
C ALA A 156 -0.38 11.22 -3.69
N VAL A 157 0.02 10.13 -4.34
CA VAL A 157 -0.07 9.96 -5.79
C VAL A 157 -0.74 8.64 -6.11
N MET A 158 -1.50 8.63 -7.19
CA MET A 158 -1.98 7.43 -7.87
C MET A 158 -1.23 7.27 -9.18
N LEU A 159 -0.80 6.08 -9.46
CA LEU A 159 -0.19 5.66 -10.72
C LEU A 159 -1.16 4.70 -11.42
N GLU A 160 -1.38 4.90 -12.71
CA GLU A 160 -2.08 3.95 -13.56
C GLU A 160 -1.19 3.62 -14.76
N GLY A 161 -0.73 2.37 -14.85
CA GLY A 161 0.16 1.95 -15.92
C GLY A 161 1.42 1.21 -15.47
N GLU A 162 2.46 1.26 -16.31
CA GLU A 162 3.68 0.43 -16.15
C GLU A 162 4.42 0.66 -14.83
N ALA A 163 4.39 1.89 -14.30
CA ALA A 163 5.07 2.23 -13.04
C ALA A 163 4.40 1.63 -11.77
N VAL A 164 3.30 0.92 -11.90
CA VAL A 164 2.69 0.14 -10.80
C VAL A 164 3.47 -1.14 -10.53
N ARG A 165 4.16 -1.68 -11.54
CA ARG A 165 4.94 -2.92 -11.40
C ARG A 165 5.98 -2.89 -10.27
N PRO A 166 6.82 -1.86 -10.11
CA PRO A 166 7.74 -1.78 -8.97
C PRO A 166 7.04 -1.72 -7.61
N LEU A 167 5.88 -1.07 -7.48
CA LEU A 167 5.12 -1.11 -6.22
C LEU A 167 4.63 -2.53 -5.90
N THR A 168 4.22 -3.27 -6.93
CA THR A 168 3.84 -4.69 -6.79
C THR A 168 5.02 -5.54 -6.32
N ILE A 169 6.21 -5.34 -6.91
CA ILE A 169 7.43 -6.06 -6.53
C ILE A 169 7.79 -5.75 -5.07
N LEU A 170 7.82 -4.49 -4.70
CA LEU A 170 8.14 -4.06 -3.33
C LEU A 170 7.20 -4.66 -2.29
N PHE A 171 5.89 -4.69 -2.56
CA PHE A 171 4.94 -5.37 -1.68
C PHE A 171 5.24 -6.87 -1.58
N LEU A 172 5.47 -7.54 -2.71
CA LEU A 172 5.72 -8.98 -2.73
C LEU A 172 7.03 -9.36 -2.03
N GLU A 173 8.08 -8.55 -2.15
CA GLU A 173 9.33 -8.72 -1.41
C GLU A 173 9.09 -8.70 0.10
N MET A 174 8.37 -7.68 0.60
CA MET A 174 8.03 -7.57 2.02
C MET A 174 7.08 -8.67 2.47
N TRP A 175 6.10 -8.98 1.67
CA TRP A 175 5.18 -10.08 1.95
C TRP A 175 5.88 -11.42 2.09
N SER A 176 7.02 -11.59 1.44
CA SER A 176 7.73 -12.88 1.33
C SER A 176 8.97 -12.98 2.22
N ILE A 177 9.23 -12.05 3.13
CA ILE A 177 10.47 -11.99 3.96
C ILE A 177 10.87 -13.31 4.62
N LEU A 178 9.94 -14.21 4.90
CA LEU A 178 10.22 -15.53 5.51
C LEU A 178 9.70 -16.71 4.67
N ARG A 179 9.42 -16.50 3.38
CA ARG A 179 8.85 -17.51 2.49
C ARG A 179 9.31 -17.30 1.05
N GLU A 180 9.10 -18.31 0.21
CA GLU A 180 9.29 -18.19 -1.23
C GLU A 180 8.37 -17.09 -1.82
N PRO A 181 8.93 -16.15 -2.60
CA PRO A 181 8.14 -15.09 -3.22
C PRO A 181 7.28 -15.63 -4.36
N GLU A 182 6.02 -15.20 -4.41
CA GLU A 182 5.06 -15.60 -5.46
C GLU A 182 5.16 -14.67 -6.69
N PHE A 183 6.36 -14.26 -7.10
CA PHE A 183 6.52 -13.29 -8.20
C PHE A 183 5.90 -13.77 -9.51
N GLU A 184 6.10 -15.04 -9.89
CA GLU A 184 5.58 -15.56 -11.14
C GLU A 184 4.06 -15.44 -11.24
N LYS A 185 3.35 -15.67 -10.14
CA LYS A 185 1.89 -15.57 -10.10
C LYS A 185 1.37 -14.17 -10.49
N PHE A 186 2.08 -13.11 -10.10
CA PHE A 186 1.61 -11.73 -10.25
C PHE A 186 2.35 -10.93 -11.33
N LEU A 187 3.56 -11.36 -11.71
CA LEU A 187 4.42 -10.62 -12.62
C LEU A 187 4.63 -11.32 -13.98
N SER A 188 4.03 -12.48 -14.20
CA SER A 188 4.10 -13.21 -15.48
C SER A 188 3.36 -12.52 -16.63
N VAL A 189 2.38 -11.68 -16.32
CA VAL A 189 1.66 -10.87 -17.32
C VAL A 189 2.43 -9.58 -17.63
N PRO A 190 2.39 -9.10 -18.89
CA PRO A 190 2.91 -7.78 -19.23
C PRO A 190 2.30 -6.71 -18.34
N PRO A 191 3.06 -5.66 -17.98
CA PRO A 191 2.52 -4.55 -17.21
C PRO A 191 1.39 -3.86 -17.97
N HIS A 192 0.40 -3.39 -17.22
CA HIS A 192 -0.65 -2.51 -17.78
C HIS A 192 0.00 -1.25 -18.34
N SER A 193 -0.44 -0.81 -19.50
CA SER A 193 0.16 0.34 -20.20
C SER A 193 -0.94 1.34 -20.53
N VAL A 194 -0.75 2.58 -20.09
CA VAL A 194 -1.66 3.71 -20.35
C VAL A 194 -0.90 4.77 -21.13
N PRO A 195 -1.34 5.15 -22.32
CA PRO A 195 -0.69 6.22 -23.10
C PRO A 195 -0.66 7.53 -22.30
N ALA A 196 0.51 7.94 -21.86
CA ALA A 196 0.71 9.17 -21.10
C ALA A 196 1.99 9.88 -21.52
N LYS A 197 2.04 11.20 -21.31
CA LYS A 197 3.24 12.00 -21.55
C LYS A 197 4.12 12.02 -20.30
N GLY A 198 5.44 11.97 -20.49
CA GLY A 198 6.39 12.04 -19.40
C GLY A 198 6.91 10.70 -18.92
N PHE A 199 7.45 10.70 -17.71
CA PHE A 199 8.11 9.55 -17.10
C PHE A 199 7.72 9.46 -15.63
N ALA A 200 7.56 8.24 -15.12
CA ALA A 200 7.42 7.94 -13.71
C ALA A 200 8.58 7.06 -13.23
N ALA A 201 9.17 7.41 -12.12
CA ALA A 201 10.24 6.64 -11.47
C ALA A 201 9.87 6.43 -10.00
N PRO A 202 9.04 5.44 -9.67
CA PRO A 202 8.73 5.12 -8.29
C PRO A 202 9.99 4.62 -7.58
N TYR A 203 10.36 5.28 -6.52
CA TYR A 203 11.38 4.79 -5.60
C TYR A 203 10.87 4.95 -4.17
N LEU A 204 11.24 4.04 -3.31
CA LEU A 204 10.92 4.10 -1.90
C LEU A 204 12.23 4.22 -1.12
N SER A 205 12.35 5.28 -0.34
CA SER A 205 13.42 5.42 0.63
C SER A 205 13.06 4.62 1.88
N LEU A 206 13.97 3.75 2.31
CA LEU A 206 13.93 3.20 3.65
C LEU A 206 14.40 4.31 4.59
N ILE A 207 13.48 4.91 5.32
CA ILE A 207 13.85 5.81 6.41
C ILE A 207 14.27 4.91 7.57
N HIS A 208 15.57 4.87 7.82
CA HIS A 208 16.06 4.38 9.09
C HIS A 208 15.78 5.47 10.14
N ILE A 209 14.81 5.22 10.99
CA ILE A 209 14.57 6.02 12.20
C ILE A 209 15.41 5.44 13.33
#